data_2a65fe137c9d19b7cea932267b543a68
#
_entry.id   2a65fe137c9d19b7cea932267b543a68
#
_cell.length_a   1.000
_cell.length_b   1.000
_cell.length_c   1.000
_cell.angle_alpha   90.00
_cell.angle_beta   90.00
_cell.angle_gamma   90.00
#
_symmetry.space_group_name_H-M   'P 1'
#
loop_
_entity.id
_entity.type
_entity.pdbx_description
1 polymer ?
#
loop_
_entity_poly.entity_id
_entity_poly.type
_entity_poly.pdbx_seq_one_letter_code
_entity_poly.pdbx_strand_id
1 'polypeptide(L)'
;LDSGSITSGFGAIDNGTSGIRTDTFTAETSIVPDASDGATIGSASLEWSDLYLADGAVVYFGDDQEIKLTHVEDTGLTLKHTATADDKPVSLTLQTGETDIAADDVIGKVDLQAPDEAQGTDAILVAAGIEAVSEGDFSSSNNATKLSFKTAASEAAAEKMSLSSAGNLTVSGDLTISGDDLFMGTNTSGYILVADGTNYNPVAVSGDISLSNTGA
;
A
#
# COMPACT_ATOMS: atom_id res chain seq x y z
N LEU A 1 30.37 -36.22 27.64
CA LEU A 1 29.35 -36.21 28.69
C LEU A 1 28.08 -36.76 28.06
N ASP A 2 27.70 -37.97 28.47
CA ASP A 2 26.46 -38.64 27.97
C ASP A 2 25.19 -38.04 28.60
N SER A 3 25.33 -37.39 29.73
CA SER A 3 24.29 -36.58 30.38
C SER A 3 24.94 -35.67 31.42
N GLY A 4 24.51 -34.46 31.54
CA GLY A 4 25.00 -33.54 32.54
C GLY A 4 24.59 -32.11 32.22
N SER A 5 24.33 -31.32 33.25
CA SER A 5 24.10 -29.90 33.13
C SER A 5 25.35 -29.14 33.54
N ILE A 6 25.69 -28.11 32.78
CA ILE A 6 26.70 -27.11 33.14
C ILE A 6 25.92 -25.91 33.67
N THR A 7 25.90 -25.75 34.98
CA THR A 7 25.01 -24.81 35.67
C THR A 7 25.62 -23.47 35.98
N SER A 8 26.96 -23.31 35.94
CA SER A 8 27.63 -22.02 36.11
C SER A 8 29.12 -22.11 35.79
N GLY A 9 29.83 -20.99 35.68
CA GLY A 9 31.27 -20.90 35.61
C GLY A 9 31.91 -20.96 34.23
N PHE A 10 31.10 -20.94 33.17
CA PHE A 10 31.63 -20.76 31.81
C PHE A 10 31.83 -19.27 31.52
N GLY A 11 33.02 -18.94 31.06
CA GLY A 11 33.25 -17.69 30.33
C GLY A 11 32.71 -17.76 28.90
N ALA A 12 33.32 -17.04 27.97
CA ALA A 12 32.95 -17.16 26.56
C ALA A 12 33.18 -18.60 26.07
N ILE A 13 32.22 -19.15 25.31
CA ILE A 13 32.36 -20.42 24.59
C ILE A 13 32.66 -20.05 23.15
N ASP A 14 33.90 -20.27 22.71
CA ASP A 14 34.32 -20.08 21.33
C ASP A 14 34.36 -21.47 20.66
N ASN A 15 33.45 -21.72 19.74
CA ASN A 15 33.40 -22.96 18.95
C ASN A 15 34.27 -22.93 17.70
N GLY A 16 35.00 -21.85 17.45
CA GLY A 16 35.73 -21.63 16.18
C GLY A 16 34.78 -21.65 14.99
N THR A 17 35.06 -22.51 14.00
CA THR A 17 34.21 -22.68 12.81
C THR A 17 33.10 -23.71 12.95
N SER A 18 32.92 -24.32 14.16
CA SER A 18 31.93 -25.33 14.41
C SER A 18 30.58 -24.73 14.80
N GLY A 19 29.48 -25.30 14.26
CA GLY A 19 28.12 -24.89 14.63
C GLY A 19 27.69 -25.42 15.99
N ILE A 20 26.71 -24.77 16.59
CA ILE A 20 25.98 -25.24 17.76
C ILE A 20 24.68 -25.88 17.28
N ARG A 21 24.41 -27.14 17.62
CA ARG A 21 23.14 -27.81 17.37
C ARG A 21 22.47 -28.11 18.72
N THR A 22 21.30 -27.54 18.91
CA THR A 22 20.50 -27.71 20.14
C THR A 22 19.03 -27.84 19.79
N ASP A 23 18.25 -28.47 20.67
CA ASP A 23 16.80 -28.52 20.55
C ASP A 23 16.18 -27.14 20.79
N THR A 24 16.59 -26.46 21.86
CA THR A 24 16.17 -25.10 22.20
C THR A 24 17.38 -24.27 22.54
N PHE A 25 17.40 -23.02 22.02
CA PHE A 25 18.38 -22.01 22.40
C PHE A 25 17.65 -20.86 23.11
N THR A 26 18.02 -20.57 24.37
CA THR A 26 17.48 -19.47 25.16
C THR A 26 18.57 -18.43 25.38
N ALA A 27 18.33 -17.20 24.91
CA ALA A 27 19.18 -16.04 25.19
C ALA A 27 18.49 -15.15 26.24
N GLU A 28 19.16 -14.85 27.34
CA GLU A 28 18.60 -14.01 28.42
C GLU A 28 18.60 -12.53 28.10
N THR A 29 19.50 -12.08 27.22
CA THR A 29 19.67 -10.66 26.92
C THR A 29 19.54 -10.38 25.41
N SER A 30 20.44 -10.95 24.59
CA SER A 30 20.45 -10.68 23.16
C SER A 30 21.17 -11.78 22.37
N ILE A 31 20.83 -11.87 21.08
CA ILE A 31 21.59 -12.59 20.06
C ILE A 31 22.07 -11.53 19.08
N VAL A 32 23.37 -11.32 18.99
CA VAL A 32 23.97 -10.28 18.14
C VAL A 32 24.98 -10.90 17.16
N PRO A 33 25.11 -10.37 15.94
CA PRO A 33 26.20 -10.74 15.04
C PRO A 33 27.54 -10.22 15.59
N ASP A 34 28.64 -10.76 15.09
CA ASP A 34 30.00 -10.32 15.44
C ASP A 34 30.43 -8.97 14.82
N ALA A 35 29.70 -8.53 13.79
CA ALA A 35 29.89 -7.26 13.12
C ALA A 35 28.58 -6.73 12.52
N SER A 36 28.52 -5.44 12.22
CA SER A 36 27.43 -4.85 11.43
C SER A 36 27.38 -5.53 10.05
N ASP A 37 26.16 -5.88 9.60
CA ASP A 37 25.92 -6.58 8.34
C ASP A 37 26.68 -7.93 8.20
N GLY A 38 27.05 -8.52 9.33
CA GLY A 38 27.95 -9.70 9.40
C GLY A 38 27.24 -11.04 9.38
N ALA A 39 25.97 -11.15 9.76
CA ALA A 39 25.28 -12.42 9.89
C ALA A 39 23.81 -12.33 9.46
N THR A 40 23.29 -13.44 8.95
CA THR A 40 21.87 -13.59 8.59
C THR A 40 21.13 -14.47 9.57
N ILE A 41 19.82 -14.27 9.70
CA ILE A 41 18.89 -15.17 10.38
C ILE A 41 18.23 -16.04 9.32
N GLY A 42 18.64 -17.33 9.27
CA GLY A 42 18.22 -18.26 8.21
C GLY A 42 18.97 -18.09 6.89
N SER A 43 18.54 -18.81 5.88
CA SER A 43 19.07 -18.77 4.51
C SER A 43 17.96 -19.14 3.52
N ALA A 44 18.20 -18.98 2.20
CA ALA A 44 17.25 -19.33 1.15
C ALA A 44 16.84 -20.84 1.12
N SER A 45 17.60 -21.69 1.79
CA SER A 45 17.31 -23.14 1.88
C SER A 45 16.98 -23.61 3.30
N LEU A 46 17.13 -22.77 4.32
CA LEU A 46 16.85 -23.04 5.72
C LEU A 46 16.14 -21.83 6.32
N GLU A 47 14.85 -21.76 6.04
CA GLU A 47 13.97 -20.65 6.42
C GLU A 47 13.38 -20.85 7.81
N TRP A 48 13.11 -19.75 8.51
CA TRP A 48 12.31 -19.79 9.73
C TRP A 48 10.82 -19.84 9.39
N SER A 49 10.04 -20.67 10.08
CA SER A 49 8.59 -20.75 9.85
C SER A 49 7.87 -19.53 10.41
N ASP A 50 8.26 -19.08 11.60
CA ASP A 50 7.54 -18.06 12.36
C ASP A 50 8.51 -17.18 13.16
N LEU A 51 8.11 -15.92 13.37
CA LEU A 51 8.75 -14.96 14.26
C LEU A 51 7.70 -14.36 15.20
N TYR A 52 7.78 -14.68 16.50
CA TYR A 52 6.90 -14.13 17.55
C TYR A 52 7.53 -12.91 18.20
N LEU A 53 6.89 -11.77 18.06
CA LEU A 53 7.31 -10.50 18.66
C LEU A 53 6.27 -10.05 19.68
N ALA A 54 6.73 -9.42 20.75
CA ALA A 54 5.87 -8.90 21.81
C ALA A 54 5.08 -7.65 21.38
N ASP A 55 4.08 -7.26 22.18
CA ASP A 55 3.37 -6.00 22.01
C ASP A 55 4.34 -4.81 22.08
N GLY A 56 4.15 -3.86 21.21
CA GLY A 56 5.04 -2.71 21.08
C GLY A 56 6.37 -3.02 20.41
N ALA A 57 6.57 -4.26 19.89
CA ALA A 57 7.82 -4.61 19.21
C ALA A 57 8.09 -3.74 17.99
N VAL A 58 9.37 -3.49 17.72
CA VAL A 58 9.84 -2.68 16.60
C VAL A 58 10.88 -3.43 15.79
N VAL A 59 10.67 -3.50 14.47
CA VAL A 59 11.71 -3.89 13.51
C VAL A 59 12.35 -2.64 12.95
N TYR A 60 13.66 -2.54 13.09
CA TYR A 60 14.45 -1.39 12.65
C TYR A 60 15.20 -1.72 11.36
N PHE A 61 15.28 -0.78 10.44
CA PHE A 61 16.01 -0.88 9.18
C PHE A 61 17.00 0.30 9.05
N GLY A 62 18.13 0.04 8.42
CA GLY A 62 19.20 1.01 8.20
C GLY A 62 20.18 1.13 9.38
N ASP A 63 21.40 1.62 9.11
CA ASP A 63 22.45 1.79 10.12
C ASP A 63 22.06 2.82 11.19
N ASP A 64 21.31 3.83 10.83
CA ASP A 64 20.78 4.89 11.69
C ASP A 64 19.32 4.63 12.15
N GLN A 65 18.77 3.43 11.82
CA GLN A 65 17.42 3.00 12.18
C GLN A 65 16.33 4.00 11.78
N GLU A 66 16.49 4.65 10.63
CA GLU A 66 15.58 5.69 10.16
C GLU A 66 14.22 5.14 9.74
N ILE A 67 14.10 3.86 9.34
CA ILE A 67 12.83 3.22 9.04
C ILE A 67 12.48 2.22 10.14
N LYS A 68 11.25 2.33 10.64
CA LYS A 68 10.71 1.46 11.69
C LYS A 68 9.37 0.89 11.29
N LEU A 69 9.20 -0.43 11.50
CA LEU A 69 7.91 -1.10 11.50
C LEU A 69 7.56 -1.45 12.94
N THR A 70 6.53 -0.81 13.49
CA THR A 70 6.14 -0.92 14.89
C THR A 70 4.77 -1.57 15.02
N HIS A 71 4.65 -2.57 15.89
CA HIS A 71 3.36 -3.06 16.35
C HIS A 71 2.75 -2.05 17.32
N VAL A 72 1.52 -1.62 17.04
CA VAL A 72 0.72 -0.78 17.93
C VAL A 72 -0.41 -1.65 18.49
N GLU A 73 -0.36 -1.88 19.80
CA GLU A 73 -1.31 -2.75 20.50
C GLU A 73 -2.75 -2.40 20.14
N ASP A 74 -3.55 -3.43 19.86
CA ASP A 74 -4.98 -3.34 19.48
C ASP A 74 -5.29 -2.48 18.24
N THR A 75 -4.25 -2.00 17.52
CA THR A 75 -4.44 -1.09 16.38
C THR A 75 -3.88 -1.65 15.08
N GLY A 76 -2.62 -2.13 15.08
CA GLY A 76 -1.97 -2.65 13.88
C GLY A 76 -0.49 -2.34 13.74
N LEU A 77 -0.04 -2.03 12.52
CA LEU A 77 1.35 -1.76 12.20
C LEU A 77 1.55 -0.32 11.74
N THR A 78 2.59 0.33 12.26
CA THR A 78 3.03 1.65 11.81
C THR A 78 4.37 1.54 11.11
N LEU A 79 4.45 1.95 9.85
CA LEU A 79 5.69 2.18 9.13
C LEU A 79 6.06 3.67 9.27
N LYS A 80 7.24 3.97 9.80
CA LYS A 80 7.67 5.33 10.10
C LYS A 80 9.10 5.61 9.66
N HIS A 81 9.33 6.75 8.99
CA HIS A 81 10.63 7.38 8.87
C HIS A 81 10.89 8.26 10.09
N THR A 82 12.03 8.11 10.75
CA THR A 82 12.33 8.79 12.04
C THR A 82 13.07 10.11 11.88
N ALA A 83 13.71 10.36 10.73
CA ALA A 83 14.41 11.62 10.52
C ALA A 83 13.43 12.81 10.58
N THR A 84 13.91 13.91 11.18
CA THR A 84 13.13 15.15 11.38
C THR A 84 13.52 16.26 10.41
N ALA A 85 14.49 16.00 9.51
CA ALA A 85 14.88 16.94 8.47
C ALA A 85 13.76 17.09 7.43
N ASP A 86 13.81 18.16 6.65
CA ASP A 86 12.91 18.41 5.55
C ASP A 86 13.05 17.36 4.44
N ASP A 87 12.00 17.12 3.66
CA ASP A 87 11.96 16.16 2.53
C ASP A 87 12.34 14.71 2.91
N LYS A 88 11.82 14.20 4.03
CA LYS A 88 11.99 12.82 4.50
C LYS A 88 10.66 12.07 4.62
N PRO A 89 9.91 11.87 3.51
CA PRO A 89 8.69 11.10 3.54
C PRO A 89 8.98 9.62 3.84
N VAL A 90 8.02 8.94 4.45
CA VAL A 90 8.02 7.47 4.42
C VAL A 90 7.52 7.02 3.04
N SER A 91 8.17 6.01 2.46
CA SER A 91 7.76 5.44 1.17
C SER A 91 7.48 3.94 1.32
N LEU A 92 6.35 3.49 0.78
CA LEU A 92 6.04 2.08 0.56
C LEU A 92 5.95 1.85 -0.94
N THR A 93 6.90 1.13 -1.51
CA THR A 93 6.92 0.78 -2.92
C THR A 93 6.44 -0.65 -3.10
N LEU A 94 5.36 -0.82 -3.88
CA LEU A 94 4.89 -2.12 -4.35
C LEU A 94 5.35 -2.28 -5.79
N GLN A 95 6.21 -3.26 -6.05
CA GLN A 95 6.80 -3.50 -7.37
C GLN A 95 6.65 -4.97 -7.76
N THR A 96 6.04 -5.21 -8.93
CA THR A 96 6.06 -6.55 -9.53
C THR A 96 7.45 -6.90 -10.06
N GLY A 97 7.77 -8.19 -10.08
CA GLY A 97 8.96 -8.72 -10.75
C GLY A 97 8.73 -9.06 -12.23
N GLU A 98 7.55 -8.79 -12.76
CA GLU A 98 7.20 -9.03 -14.15
C GLU A 98 8.01 -8.13 -15.09
N THR A 99 8.47 -8.67 -16.22
CA THR A 99 9.30 -7.97 -17.20
C THR A 99 8.62 -7.72 -18.53
N ASP A 100 7.35 -8.13 -18.65
CA ASP A 100 6.54 -8.00 -19.87
C ASP A 100 5.13 -7.53 -19.50
N ILE A 101 5.03 -6.27 -19.08
CA ILE A 101 3.75 -5.65 -18.72
C ILE A 101 2.97 -5.34 -19.98
N ALA A 102 1.85 -6.03 -20.15
CA ALA A 102 0.87 -5.83 -21.22
C ALA A 102 -0.31 -4.96 -20.77
N ALA A 103 -1.19 -4.62 -21.69
CA ALA A 103 -2.44 -3.92 -21.38
C ALA A 103 -3.29 -4.72 -20.38
N ASP A 104 -3.86 -4.01 -19.40
CA ASP A 104 -4.72 -4.55 -18.33
C ASP A 104 -3.98 -5.37 -17.25
N ASP A 105 -2.64 -5.43 -17.25
CA ASP A 105 -1.90 -6.04 -16.17
C ASP A 105 -1.94 -5.19 -14.90
N VAL A 106 -2.10 -5.86 -13.75
CA VAL A 106 -2.09 -5.22 -12.43
C VAL A 106 -0.64 -5.14 -11.94
N ILE A 107 -0.10 -3.92 -11.87
CA ILE A 107 1.27 -3.64 -11.46
C ILE A 107 1.46 -3.81 -9.95
N GLY A 108 0.44 -3.40 -9.18
CA GLY A 108 0.42 -3.49 -7.73
C GLY A 108 -0.94 -3.10 -7.18
N LYS A 109 -1.25 -3.60 -5.97
CA LYS A 109 -2.54 -3.37 -5.33
C LYS A 109 -2.46 -3.35 -3.82
N VAL A 110 -3.45 -2.72 -3.20
CA VAL A 110 -3.76 -2.82 -1.78
C VAL A 110 -5.21 -3.29 -1.67
N ASP A 111 -5.40 -4.51 -1.18
CA ASP A 111 -6.71 -5.10 -0.95
C ASP A 111 -7.14 -4.88 0.51
N LEU A 112 -8.39 -4.48 0.70
CA LEU A 112 -9.08 -4.42 1.97
C LEU A 112 -9.99 -5.63 2.04
N GLN A 113 -9.48 -6.68 2.69
CA GLN A 113 -10.15 -7.97 2.81
C GLN A 113 -11.28 -7.89 3.82
N ALA A 114 -12.45 -8.43 3.49
CA ALA A 114 -13.49 -8.66 4.47
C ALA A 114 -13.00 -9.62 5.57
N PRO A 115 -13.49 -9.52 6.80
CA PRO A 115 -13.13 -10.44 7.88
C PRO A 115 -13.51 -11.88 7.51
N ASP A 116 -12.85 -12.85 8.16
CA ASP A 116 -13.16 -14.28 7.99
C ASP A 116 -14.48 -14.63 8.67
N GLU A 117 -15.58 -14.17 8.08
CA GLU A 117 -16.93 -14.32 8.59
C GLU A 117 -17.49 -15.71 8.25
N ALA A 118 -18.01 -16.42 9.23
CA ALA A 118 -18.44 -17.81 9.08
C ALA A 118 -19.71 -18.01 8.24
N GLN A 119 -20.44 -16.94 7.88
CA GLN A 119 -21.72 -16.99 7.21
C GLN A 119 -21.67 -16.48 5.78
N GLY A 120 -21.46 -17.39 4.82
CA GLY A 120 -21.59 -17.12 3.40
C GLY A 120 -20.27 -16.82 2.68
N THR A 121 -20.32 -16.92 1.34
CA THR A 121 -19.14 -16.79 0.49
C THR A 121 -18.73 -15.34 0.24
N ASP A 122 -19.69 -14.42 0.21
CA ASP A 122 -19.44 -13.01 -0.11
C ASP A 122 -18.77 -12.28 1.06
N ALA A 123 -19.07 -12.73 2.29
CA ALA A 123 -18.54 -12.12 3.52
C ALA A 123 -17.02 -12.29 3.71
N ILE A 124 -16.37 -13.15 2.92
CA ILE A 124 -14.92 -13.42 2.99
C ILE A 124 -14.13 -12.93 1.77
N LEU A 125 -14.80 -12.23 0.86
CA LEU A 125 -14.15 -11.71 -0.36
C LEU A 125 -13.44 -10.37 -0.09
N VAL A 126 -12.59 -9.95 -1.02
CA VAL A 126 -12.02 -8.60 -1.01
C VAL A 126 -13.16 -7.59 -1.12
N ALA A 127 -13.33 -6.78 -0.08
CA ALA A 127 -14.44 -5.82 0.04
C ALA A 127 -14.16 -4.48 -0.66
N ALA A 128 -12.90 -4.06 -0.70
CA ALA A 128 -12.47 -2.85 -1.38
C ALA A 128 -10.99 -2.94 -1.73
N GLY A 129 -10.50 -2.04 -2.57
CA GLY A 129 -9.08 -1.99 -2.91
C GLY A 129 -8.72 -0.80 -3.80
N ILE A 130 -7.41 -0.60 -3.91
CA ILE A 130 -6.80 0.33 -4.87
C ILE A 130 -5.75 -0.46 -5.64
N GLU A 131 -5.78 -0.35 -6.97
CA GLU A 131 -4.80 -1.01 -7.84
C GLU A 131 -4.29 -0.10 -8.96
N ALA A 132 -3.04 -0.30 -9.35
CA ALA A 132 -2.45 0.31 -10.53
C ALA A 132 -2.53 -0.70 -11.68
N VAL A 133 -3.19 -0.30 -12.78
CA VAL A 133 -3.43 -1.17 -13.94
C VAL A 133 -2.85 -0.52 -15.19
N SER A 134 -2.06 -1.25 -15.95
CA SER A 134 -1.49 -0.76 -17.21
C SER A 134 -2.59 -0.44 -18.24
N GLU A 135 -2.43 0.66 -18.98
CA GLU A 135 -3.32 1.04 -20.08
C GLU A 135 -2.78 0.62 -21.45
N GLY A 136 -1.66 -0.10 -21.48
CA GLY A 136 -1.02 -0.61 -22.69
C GLY A 136 0.33 -1.26 -22.36
N ASP A 137 0.94 -1.86 -23.38
CA ASP A 137 2.25 -2.52 -23.23
C ASP A 137 3.31 -1.50 -22.78
N PHE A 138 4.07 -1.87 -21.76
CA PHE A 138 5.15 -1.02 -21.28
C PHE A 138 6.35 -1.09 -22.23
N SER A 139 7.03 0.03 -22.38
CA SER A 139 8.22 0.16 -23.23
C SER A 139 9.14 1.26 -22.71
N SER A 140 10.25 1.52 -23.41
CA SER A 140 11.15 2.63 -23.07
C SER A 140 10.50 4.03 -23.14
N SER A 141 9.29 4.14 -23.74
CA SER A 141 8.54 5.39 -23.92
C SER A 141 7.10 5.32 -23.47
N ASN A 142 6.65 4.22 -22.91
CA ASN A 142 5.28 4.04 -22.44
C ASN A 142 5.25 3.31 -21.09
N ASN A 143 4.66 3.93 -20.10
CA ASN A 143 4.26 3.35 -18.82
C ASN A 143 2.88 3.86 -18.42
N ALA A 144 2.00 4.07 -19.39
CA ALA A 144 0.63 4.55 -19.15
C ALA A 144 -0.09 3.61 -18.20
N THR A 145 -0.58 4.15 -17.09
CA THR A 145 -1.18 3.40 -15.99
C THR A 145 -2.38 4.16 -15.45
N LYS A 146 -3.49 3.46 -15.24
CA LYS A 146 -4.63 3.99 -14.49
C LYS A 146 -4.55 3.58 -13.02
N LEU A 147 -5.05 4.43 -12.15
CA LEU A 147 -5.33 4.10 -10.76
C LEU A 147 -6.81 3.73 -10.64
N SER A 148 -7.10 2.51 -10.18
CA SER A 148 -8.44 1.95 -10.05
C SER A 148 -8.83 1.86 -8.57
N PHE A 149 -10.04 2.31 -8.24
CA PHE A 149 -10.67 2.21 -6.93
C PHE A 149 -11.81 1.20 -7.02
N LYS A 150 -11.76 0.20 -6.18
CA LYS A 150 -12.65 -0.96 -6.20
C LYS A 150 -13.49 -1.03 -4.94
N THR A 151 -14.76 -1.35 -5.07
CA THR A 151 -15.64 -1.70 -3.95
C THR A 151 -16.56 -2.86 -4.34
N ALA A 152 -17.02 -3.59 -3.34
CA ALA A 152 -17.95 -4.71 -3.48
C ALA A 152 -19.33 -4.35 -2.93
N ALA A 153 -20.35 -5.10 -3.33
CA ALA A 153 -21.68 -5.11 -2.73
C ALA A 153 -21.99 -6.51 -2.20
N SER A 154 -21.93 -7.53 -3.04
CA SER A 154 -22.15 -8.95 -2.73
C SER A 154 -21.21 -9.88 -3.51
N GLU A 155 -20.24 -9.34 -4.19
CA GLU A 155 -19.20 -10.04 -4.96
C GLU A 155 -17.81 -9.52 -4.58
N ALA A 156 -16.76 -10.08 -5.17
CA ALA A 156 -15.42 -9.49 -5.04
C ALA A 156 -15.39 -8.04 -5.56
N ALA A 157 -14.60 -7.19 -4.90
CA ALA A 157 -14.49 -5.78 -5.26
C ALA A 157 -14.12 -5.57 -6.73
N ALA A 158 -14.92 -4.76 -7.42
CA ALA A 158 -14.71 -4.35 -8.80
C ALA A 158 -14.51 -2.84 -8.92
N GLU A 159 -13.89 -2.38 -10.00
CA GLU A 159 -13.68 -0.96 -10.27
C GLU A 159 -15.00 -0.19 -10.26
N LYS A 160 -15.06 0.88 -9.49
CA LYS A 160 -16.18 1.83 -9.44
C LYS A 160 -15.73 3.25 -9.78
N MET A 161 -14.42 3.53 -9.66
CA MET A 161 -13.83 4.80 -10.04
C MET A 161 -12.40 4.56 -10.54
N SER A 162 -11.97 5.32 -11.55
CA SER A 162 -10.59 5.27 -12.02
C SER A 162 -10.09 6.64 -12.47
N LEU A 163 -8.77 6.84 -12.35
CA LEU A 163 -8.02 7.97 -12.89
C LEU A 163 -7.04 7.43 -13.94
N SER A 164 -7.26 7.79 -15.20
CA SER A 164 -6.39 7.36 -16.31
C SER A 164 -5.05 8.09 -16.34
N SER A 165 -4.09 7.60 -17.09
CA SER A 165 -2.80 8.27 -17.35
C SER A 165 -2.98 9.64 -18.05
N ALA A 166 -4.07 9.85 -18.77
CA ALA A 166 -4.43 11.12 -19.37
C ALA A 166 -5.07 12.13 -18.38
N GLY A 167 -5.27 11.74 -17.12
CA GLY A 167 -5.89 12.58 -16.09
C GLY A 167 -7.42 12.61 -16.13
N ASN A 168 -8.06 11.68 -16.84
CA ASN A 168 -9.52 11.57 -16.86
C ASN A 168 -10.02 10.76 -15.69
N LEU A 169 -10.97 11.34 -14.92
CA LEU A 169 -11.67 10.65 -13.84
C LEU A 169 -12.95 10.03 -14.39
N THR A 170 -13.10 8.71 -14.19
CA THR A 170 -14.32 7.96 -14.49
C THR A 170 -14.96 7.48 -13.20
N VAL A 171 -16.26 7.68 -13.03
CA VAL A 171 -17.08 7.18 -11.92
C VAL A 171 -18.23 6.39 -12.51
N SER A 172 -18.37 5.11 -12.11
CA SER A 172 -19.40 4.20 -12.66
C SER A 172 -20.81 4.46 -12.12
N GLY A 173 -20.91 5.20 -11.01
CA GLY A 173 -22.17 5.61 -10.39
C GLY A 173 -22.37 7.12 -10.48
N ASP A 174 -23.22 7.64 -9.62
CA ASP A 174 -23.48 9.07 -9.51
C ASP A 174 -22.32 9.78 -8.78
N LEU A 175 -22.03 11.02 -9.20
CA LEU A 175 -21.13 11.94 -8.50
C LEU A 175 -21.95 12.93 -7.67
N THR A 176 -21.86 12.84 -6.34
CA THR A 176 -22.45 13.81 -5.43
C THR A 176 -21.40 14.83 -4.97
N ILE A 177 -21.65 16.10 -5.20
CA ILE A 177 -20.85 17.21 -4.70
C ILE A 177 -21.60 17.81 -3.51
N SER A 178 -21.07 17.63 -2.30
CA SER A 178 -21.71 18.11 -1.07
C SER A 178 -21.44 19.58 -0.76
N GLY A 179 -20.48 20.18 -1.47
CA GLY A 179 -20.27 21.63 -1.48
C GLY A 179 -21.22 22.34 -2.46
N ASP A 180 -21.15 23.63 -2.52
CA ASP A 180 -21.99 24.48 -3.38
C ASP A 180 -21.32 24.79 -4.74
N ASP A 181 -20.03 24.45 -4.92
CA ASP A 181 -19.27 24.75 -6.11
C ASP A 181 -18.75 23.51 -6.85
N LEU A 182 -18.95 23.49 -8.17
CA LEU A 182 -18.15 22.69 -9.11
C LEU A 182 -17.21 23.64 -9.86
N PHE A 183 -15.93 23.66 -9.48
CA PHE A 183 -14.94 24.49 -10.14
C PHE A 183 -14.51 23.87 -11.47
N MET A 184 -14.78 24.56 -12.55
CA MET A 184 -14.32 24.23 -13.91
C MET A 184 -13.36 25.33 -14.38
N GLY A 185 -12.09 24.95 -14.66
CA GLY A 185 -11.02 25.91 -14.97
C GLY A 185 -11.26 26.81 -16.17
N THR A 186 -12.14 26.38 -17.09
CA THR A 186 -12.53 27.15 -18.28
C THR A 186 -14.03 27.44 -18.29
N ASN A 187 -14.50 28.25 -17.38
CA ASN A 187 -15.87 28.70 -17.34
C ASN A 187 -15.95 30.18 -17.78
N THR A 188 -17.00 30.54 -18.47
CA THR A 188 -17.28 31.92 -18.88
C THR A 188 -18.52 32.40 -18.12
N SER A 189 -18.41 33.59 -17.54
CA SER A 189 -19.51 34.21 -16.81
C SER A 189 -20.77 34.32 -17.68
N GLY A 190 -21.92 33.91 -17.12
CA GLY A 190 -23.21 33.92 -17.81
C GLY A 190 -23.46 32.74 -18.75
N TYR A 191 -22.53 31.76 -18.79
CA TYR A 191 -22.76 30.52 -19.53
C TYR A 191 -23.48 29.48 -18.63
N ILE A 192 -24.26 28.61 -19.26
CA ILE A 192 -24.91 27.45 -18.62
C ILE A 192 -24.37 26.16 -19.22
N LEU A 193 -24.42 25.06 -18.47
CA LEU A 193 -24.08 23.73 -18.97
C LEU A 193 -25.30 23.17 -19.72
N VAL A 194 -25.14 22.90 -21.02
CA VAL A 194 -26.15 22.29 -21.86
C VAL A 194 -25.70 20.95 -22.38
N ALA A 195 -26.56 19.93 -22.22
CA ALA A 195 -26.31 18.61 -22.79
C ALA A 195 -26.50 18.61 -24.31
N ASP A 196 -25.53 18.10 -25.06
CA ASP A 196 -25.60 17.95 -26.51
C ASP A 196 -25.88 16.52 -27.00
N GLY A 197 -26.17 15.61 -26.07
CA GLY A 197 -26.36 14.17 -26.32
C GLY A 197 -25.10 13.33 -26.09
N THR A 198 -23.93 13.98 -25.88
CA THR A 198 -22.65 13.33 -25.59
C THR A 198 -22.08 13.81 -24.26
N ASN A 199 -22.09 15.11 -24.04
CA ASN A 199 -21.54 15.74 -22.82
C ASN A 199 -22.31 17.02 -22.47
N TYR A 200 -21.91 17.67 -21.38
CA TYR A 200 -22.37 18.99 -20.98
C TYR A 200 -21.34 20.06 -21.39
N ASN A 201 -21.75 21.00 -22.24
CA ASN A 201 -20.89 22.09 -22.70
C ASN A 201 -21.32 23.44 -22.11
N PRO A 202 -20.36 24.31 -21.75
CA PRO A 202 -20.66 25.69 -21.45
C PRO A 202 -21.19 26.40 -22.69
N VAL A 203 -22.41 26.92 -22.66
CA VAL A 203 -23.05 27.58 -23.77
C VAL A 203 -23.52 28.96 -23.34
N ALA A 204 -23.27 29.96 -24.16
CA ALA A 204 -23.81 31.32 -23.97
C ALA A 204 -25.34 31.30 -24.08
N VAL A 205 -26.00 31.93 -23.11
CA VAL A 205 -27.43 32.20 -23.24
C VAL A 205 -27.62 33.34 -24.22
N SER A 206 -28.46 33.11 -25.25
CA SER A 206 -28.73 34.07 -26.33
C SER A 206 -30.21 34.19 -26.60
N GLY A 207 -30.63 35.26 -27.28
CA GLY A 207 -32.02 35.60 -27.57
C GLY A 207 -32.59 36.62 -26.58
N ASP A 208 -33.87 36.45 -26.24
CA ASP A 208 -34.60 37.40 -25.38
C ASP A 208 -34.30 37.27 -23.88
N ILE A 209 -33.40 36.31 -23.51
CA ILE A 209 -32.97 36.06 -22.10
C ILE A 209 -31.48 36.35 -22.02
N SER A 210 -31.06 37.06 -20.97
CA SER A 210 -29.67 37.24 -20.59
C SER A 210 -29.45 36.78 -19.15
N LEU A 211 -28.33 36.07 -18.87
CA LEU A 211 -27.92 35.76 -17.51
C LEU A 211 -26.77 36.67 -17.09
N SER A 212 -26.92 37.34 -15.95
CA SER A 212 -25.83 38.06 -15.32
C SER A 212 -25.08 37.17 -14.34
N ASN A 213 -23.80 37.44 -14.11
CA ASN A 213 -22.99 36.71 -13.13
C ASN A 213 -23.36 37.01 -11.67
N THR A 214 -24.30 37.92 -11.42
CA THR A 214 -24.76 38.35 -10.09
C THR A 214 -26.06 37.65 -9.67
N GLY A 215 -26.55 36.70 -10.50
CA GLY A 215 -27.89 36.13 -10.35
C GLY A 215 -28.96 37.10 -10.83
N ALA A 216 -30.14 36.60 -11.20
CA ALA A 216 -31.26 37.45 -11.62
C ALA A 216 -31.89 38.13 -10.42
#